data_1fc2942c03b4b98c608639d87a67561c
#
_entry.id   1fc2942c03b4b98c608639d87a67561c
#
_cell.length_a   1.000
_cell.length_b   1.000
_cell.length_c   1.000
_cell.angle_alpha   90.00
_cell.angle_beta   90.00
_cell.angle_gamma   90.00
#
_symmetry.space_group_name_H-M   'P 1'
#
loop_
_entity.id
_entity.type
_entity.pdbx_description
1 polymer ?
#
loop_
_entity_poly.entity_id
_entity_poly.type
_entity_poly.pdbx_seq_one_letter_code
_entity_poly.pdbx_strand_id
1 'polypeptide(L)'
;ILFAMIPAFKPVTAMVVITAMYFGSEAGFLTGALSAVISNFYFGQGPWTPFQMFSWGILGFIAGLLAAPLKKSRIALTLYAVLSGVLYSFLMDIWTVLWADGAFNISRYLAAILSAAPFTAIYAVSNTVFLLLFARPIGKILDRLKTKYAL
;
A
#
# COMPACT_ATOMS: atom_id res chain seq x y z
N ILE A 1 -12.73 7.94 -1.41
CA ILE A 1 -13.66 8.97 -0.88
C ILE A 1 -14.49 8.40 0.29
N LEU A 2 -15.09 7.18 0.17
CA LEU A 2 -15.94 6.58 1.22
C LEU A 2 -15.30 6.56 2.63
N PHE A 3 -13.98 6.41 2.72
CA PHE A 3 -13.24 6.38 3.98
C PHE A 3 -12.41 7.65 4.23
N ALA A 4 -12.71 8.76 3.55
CA ALA A 4 -11.95 10.00 3.66
C ALA A 4 -11.93 10.56 5.09
N MET A 5 -13.01 10.35 5.83
CA MET A 5 -13.20 10.86 7.21
C MET A 5 -12.42 10.04 8.25
N ILE A 6 -11.90 8.86 7.91
CA ILE A 6 -11.16 8.01 8.84
C ILE A 6 -9.67 8.06 8.45
N PRO A 7 -8.83 8.72 9.25
CA PRO A 7 -7.39 8.78 8.99
C PRO A 7 -6.79 7.37 8.91
N ALA A 8 -5.88 7.16 7.97
CA ALA A 8 -5.14 5.91 7.77
C ALA A 8 -5.99 4.65 7.44
N PHE A 9 -7.30 4.66 7.58
CA PHE A 9 -8.19 3.53 7.26
C PHE A 9 -8.71 3.64 5.82
N LYS A 10 -7.91 3.14 4.86
CA LYS A 10 -8.19 3.29 3.43
C LYS A 10 -7.89 2.00 2.66
N PRO A 11 -8.68 1.63 1.62
CA PRO A 11 -8.48 0.41 0.84
C PRO A 11 -7.35 0.47 -0.18
N VAL A 12 -6.59 1.57 -0.28
CA VAL A 12 -5.61 1.80 -1.35
C VAL A 12 -4.60 0.68 -1.45
N THR A 13 -3.89 0.38 -0.36
CA THR A 13 -2.88 -0.69 -0.34
C THR A 13 -3.49 -2.04 -0.70
N ALA A 14 -4.70 -2.33 -0.22
CA ALA A 14 -5.38 -3.58 -0.54
C ALA A 14 -5.68 -3.70 -2.04
N MET A 15 -6.15 -2.63 -2.67
CA MET A 15 -6.40 -2.62 -4.12
C MET A 15 -5.12 -2.76 -4.93
N VAL A 16 -4.04 -2.10 -4.52
CA VAL A 16 -2.70 -2.24 -5.12
C VAL A 16 -2.22 -3.69 -5.04
N VAL A 17 -2.28 -4.30 -3.86
CA VAL A 17 -1.87 -5.69 -3.63
C VAL A 17 -2.71 -6.66 -4.44
N ILE A 18 -4.03 -6.51 -4.46
CA ILE A 18 -4.92 -7.38 -5.25
C ILE A 18 -4.59 -7.26 -6.74
N THR A 19 -4.43 -6.04 -7.27
CA THR A 19 -4.04 -5.86 -8.67
C THR A 19 -2.72 -6.53 -8.97
N ALA A 20 -1.71 -6.34 -8.12
CA ALA A 20 -0.39 -6.95 -8.24
C ALA A 20 -0.45 -8.49 -8.25
N MET A 21 -1.24 -9.08 -7.37
CA MET A 21 -1.41 -10.53 -7.30
C MET A 21 -1.94 -11.14 -8.61
N TYR A 22 -2.74 -10.41 -9.38
CA TYR A 22 -3.39 -10.92 -10.58
C TYR A 22 -2.72 -10.46 -11.89
N PHE A 23 -2.13 -9.28 -11.93
CA PHE A 23 -1.52 -8.71 -13.13
C PHE A 23 0.00 -8.59 -13.07
N GLY A 24 0.61 -9.00 -11.95
CA GLY A 24 2.07 -9.04 -11.79
C GLY A 24 2.65 -7.78 -11.13
N SER A 25 3.96 -7.82 -10.90
CA SER A 25 4.69 -6.82 -10.12
C SER A 25 4.72 -5.44 -10.77
N GLU A 26 4.86 -5.37 -12.08
CA GLU A 26 4.88 -4.09 -12.82
C GLU A 26 3.52 -3.38 -12.73
N ALA A 27 2.43 -4.13 -12.96
CA ALA A 27 1.09 -3.60 -12.80
C ALA A 27 0.82 -3.15 -11.35
N GLY A 28 1.33 -3.89 -10.37
CA GLY A 28 1.27 -3.52 -8.96
C GLY A 28 1.99 -2.23 -8.66
N PHE A 29 3.21 -2.06 -9.18
CA PHE A 29 3.96 -0.81 -9.03
C PHE A 29 3.22 0.38 -9.63
N LEU A 30 2.78 0.26 -10.87
CA LEU A 30 2.06 1.32 -11.57
C LEU A 30 0.75 1.69 -10.86
N THR A 31 -0.01 0.68 -10.42
CA THR A 31 -1.26 0.91 -9.66
C THR A 31 -0.98 1.67 -8.37
N GLY A 32 0.07 1.31 -7.63
CA GLY A 32 0.47 2.00 -6.41
C GLY A 32 0.87 3.45 -6.66
N ALA A 33 1.75 3.67 -7.63
CA ALA A 33 2.24 5.00 -8.00
C ALA A 33 1.08 5.91 -8.48
N LEU A 34 0.25 5.43 -9.40
CA LEU A 34 -0.89 6.19 -9.91
C LEU A 34 -1.95 6.46 -8.83
N SER A 35 -2.17 5.51 -7.91
CA SER A 35 -3.09 5.70 -6.79
C SER A 35 -2.67 6.88 -5.90
N ALA A 36 -1.36 7.08 -5.68
CA ALA A 36 -0.84 8.25 -4.95
C ALA A 36 -1.22 9.54 -5.66
N VAL A 37 -0.91 9.65 -6.94
CA VAL A 37 -1.20 10.86 -7.74
C VAL A 37 -2.69 11.17 -7.75
N ILE A 38 -3.53 10.15 -8.09
CA ILE A 38 -4.98 10.34 -8.22
C ILE A 38 -5.62 10.69 -6.87
N SER A 39 -5.21 10.02 -5.79
CA SER A 39 -5.75 10.34 -4.46
C SER A 39 -5.37 11.75 -4.01
N ASN A 40 -4.16 12.19 -4.35
CA ASN A 40 -3.68 13.50 -3.95
C ASN A 40 -4.30 14.64 -4.78
N PHE A 41 -4.87 14.39 -5.96
CA PHE A 41 -5.75 15.38 -6.61
C PHE A 41 -6.97 15.73 -5.75
N TYR A 42 -7.44 14.79 -4.95
CA TYR A 42 -8.57 15.00 -4.05
C TYR A 42 -8.14 15.51 -2.65
N PHE A 43 -7.08 14.91 -2.09
CA PHE A 43 -6.62 15.22 -0.72
C PHE A 43 -5.57 16.34 -0.64
N GLY A 44 -5.10 16.83 -1.77
CA GLY A 44 -4.04 17.82 -1.89
C GLY A 44 -2.72 17.20 -2.36
N GLN A 45 -2.14 17.82 -3.39
CA GLN A 45 -0.81 17.49 -3.88
C GLN A 45 0.25 18.17 -3.03
N GLY A 46 1.39 17.52 -2.88
CA GLY A 46 2.50 18.09 -2.15
C GLY A 46 3.83 17.39 -2.46
N PRO A 47 4.93 17.88 -1.89
CA PRO A 47 6.27 17.31 -2.14
C PRO A 47 6.43 15.88 -1.62
N TRP A 48 5.52 15.39 -0.79
CA TRP A 48 5.43 13.98 -0.38
C TRP A 48 4.93 13.05 -1.47
N THR A 49 4.25 13.57 -2.51
CA THR A 49 3.60 12.74 -3.54
C THR A 49 4.57 11.78 -4.25
N PRO A 50 5.76 12.19 -4.71
CA PRO A 50 6.72 11.27 -5.34
C PRO A 50 7.14 10.13 -4.41
N PHE A 51 7.35 10.43 -3.14
CA PHE A 51 7.74 9.43 -2.15
C PHE A 51 6.60 8.45 -1.83
N GLN A 52 5.37 8.95 -1.82
CA GLN A 52 4.16 8.15 -1.66
C GLN A 52 3.92 7.25 -2.89
N MET A 53 4.19 7.74 -4.10
CA MET A 53 4.17 6.93 -5.33
C MET A 53 5.15 5.76 -5.25
N PHE A 54 6.38 6.04 -4.83
CA PHE A 54 7.39 5.01 -4.61
C PHE A 54 6.95 4.02 -3.54
N SER A 55 6.47 4.49 -2.39
CA SER A 55 6.09 3.65 -1.25
C SER A 55 4.96 2.68 -1.62
N TRP A 56 3.87 3.15 -2.23
CA TRP A 56 2.81 2.24 -2.70
C TRP A 56 3.23 1.41 -3.90
N GLY A 57 4.06 1.95 -4.78
CA GLY A 57 4.60 1.25 -5.93
C GLY A 57 5.43 0.04 -5.52
N ILE A 58 6.39 0.21 -4.62
CA ILE A 58 7.26 -0.88 -4.16
C ILE A 58 6.48 -1.97 -3.41
N LEU A 59 5.48 -1.58 -2.61
CA LEU A 59 4.58 -2.55 -1.96
C LEU A 59 3.79 -3.36 -3.00
N GLY A 60 3.29 -2.70 -4.04
CA GLY A 60 2.63 -3.40 -5.16
C GLY A 60 3.59 -4.32 -5.90
N PHE A 61 4.80 -3.86 -6.18
CA PHE A 61 5.82 -4.66 -6.85
C PHE A 61 6.15 -5.95 -6.07
N ILE A 62 6.42 -5.83 -4.78
CA ILE A 62 6.70 -6.99 -3.90
C ILE A 62 5.49 -7.93 -3.83
N ALA A 63 4.27 -7.40 -3.75
CA ALA A 63 3.06 -8.22 -3.76
C ALA A 63 2.91 -9.05 -5.04
N GLY A 64 3.30 -8.48 -6.19
CA GLY A 64 3.32 -9.19 -7.47
C GLY A 64 4.34 -10.32 -7.51
N LEU A 65 5.55 -10.11 -6.96
CA LEU A 65 6.57 -11.16 -6.81
C LEU A 65 6.09 -12.29 -5.90
N LEU A 66 5.33 -11.96 -4.86
CA LEU A 66 4.77 -12.89 -3.88
C LEU A 66 3.36 -13.37 -4.24
N ALA A 67 2.89 -13.17 -5.48
CA ALA A 67 1.51 -13.47 -5.87
C ALA A 67 1.11 -14.92 -5.59
N ALA A 68 2.00 -15.89 -5.83
CA ALA A 68 1.71 -17.31 -5.63
C ALA A 68 1.39 -17.66 -4.15
N PRO A 69 2.23 -17.37 -3.17
CA PRO A 69 1.91 -17.60 -1.76
C PRO A 69 0.74 -16.76 -1.25
N LEU A 70 0.60 -15.49 -1.71
CA LEU A 70 -0.49 -14.62 -1.28
C LEU A 70 -1.87 -15.13 -1.74
N LYS A 71 -1.96 -15.71 -2.93
CA LYS A 71 -3.19 -16.33 -3.44
C LYS A 71 -3.55 -17.62 -2.71
N LYS A 72 -2.55 -18.43 -2.34
CA LYS A 72 -2.75 -19.76 -1.76
C LYS A 72 -3.04 -19.73 -0.26
N SER A 73 -2.38 -18.84 0.50
CA SER A 73 -2.40 -18.83 1.97
C SER A 73 -3.01 -17.55 2.52
N ARG A 74 -4.08 -17.70 3.32
CA ARG A 74 -4.64 -16.58 4.09
C ARG A 74 -3.65 -16.02 5.11
N ILE A 75 -2.82 -16.90 5.70
CA ILE A 75 -1.80 -16.48 6.66
C ILE A 75 -0.77 -15.60 5.96
N ALA A 76 -0.24 -16.03 4.80
CA ALA A 76 0.68 -15.22 4.02
C ALA A 76 0.07 -13.87 3.62
N LEU A 77 -1.20 -13.85 3.21
CA LEU A 77 -1.92 -12.63 2.87
C LEU A 77 -2.06 -11.69 4.07
N THR A 78 -2.40 -12.21 5.24
CA THR A 78 -2.52 -11.43 6.49
C THR A 78 -1.17 -10.87 6.92
N LEU A 79 -0.11 -11.70 6.90
CA LEU A 79 1.24 -11.24 7.22
C LEU A 79 1.69 -10.13 6.28
N TYR A 80 1.45 -10.28 4.98
CA TYR A 80 1.77 -9.26 4.00
C TYR A 80 0.95 -7.97 4.22
N ALA A 81 -0.32 -8.09 4.57
CA ALA A 81 -1.19 -6.95 4.89
C ALA A 81 -0.65 -6.12 6.05
N VAL A 82 -0.27 -6.79 7.14
CA VAL A 82 0.34 -6.13 8.30
C VAL A 82 1.68 -5.49 7.92
N LEU A 83 2.57 -6.26 7.30
CA LEU A 83 3.90 -5.77 6.89
C LEU A 83 3.80 -4.60 5.92
N SER A 84 2.87 -4.62 4.97
CA SER A 84 2.68 -3.52 4.03
C SER A 84 2.26 -2.22 4.73
N GLY A 85 1.45 -2.30 5.77
CA GLY A 85 1.07 -1.14 6.58
C GLY A 85 2.26 -0.55 7.35
N VAL A 86 3.05 -1.42 7.99
CA VAL A 86 4.27 -1.02 8.70
C VAL A 86 5.30 -0.43 7.75
N LEU A 87 5.59 -1.12 6.64
CA LEU A 87 6.56 -0.65 5.65
C LEU A 87 6.16 0.68 5.02
N TYR A 88 4.86 0.86 4.71
CA TYR A 88 4.37 2.14 4.20
C TYR A 88 4.65 3.27 5.19
N SER A 89 4.30 3.08 6.46
CA SER A 89 4.54 4.08 7.50
C SER A 89 6.03 4.41 7.62
N PHE A 90 6.89 3.40 7.71
CA PHE A 90 8.34 3.58 7.85
C PHE A 90 8.97 4.29 6.65
N LEU A 91 8.53 3.97 5.43
CA LEU A 91 8.98 4.68 4.23
C LEU A 91 8.56 6.14 4.26
N MET A 92 7.32 6.44 4.64
CA MET A 92 6.84 7.81 4.74
C MET A 92 7.54 8.59 5.87
N ASP A 93 7.95 7.92 6.95
CA ASP A 93 8.73 8.54 8.02
C ASP A 93 10.15 8.93 7.57
N ILE A 94 10.76 8.17 6.63
CA ILE A 94 12.01 8.59 5.96
C ILE A 94 11.79 9.92 5.23
N TRP A 95 10.71 10.04 4.47
CA TRP A 95 10.35 11.30 3.81
C TRP A 95 10.22 12.44 4.81
N THR A 96 9.50 12.22 5.91
CA THR A 96 9.27 13.22 6.94
C THR A 96 10.59 13.77 7.51
N VAL A 97 11.55 12.90 7.76
CA VAL A 97 12.88 13.29 8.28
C VAL A 97 13.68 14.06 7.22
N LEU A 98 13.75 13.56 6.00
CA LEU A 98 14.47 14.20 4.91
C LEU A 98 13.92 15.60 4.60
N TRP A 99 12.59 15.73 4.66
CA TRP A 99 11.94 17.02 4.45
C TRP A 99 12.20 18.02 5.57
N ALA A 100 12.22 17.56 6.83
CA ALA A 100 12.40 18.43 7.99
C ALA A 100 13.85 18.90 8.17
N ASP A 101 14.83 18.01 7.94
CA ASP A 101 16.23 18.25 8.26
C ASP A 101 17.11 18.46 7.02
N GLY A 102 16.61 18.20 5.82
CA GLY A 102 17.40 18.20 4.58
C GLY A 102 18.40 17.04 4.48
N ALA A 103 18.53 16.23 5.53
CA ALA A 103 19.41 15.05 5.60
C ALA A 103 18.78 13.99 6.51
N PHE A 104 19.23 12.72 6.35
CA PHE A 104 18.75 11.64 7.20
C PHE A 104 19.33 11.72 8.62
N ASN A 105 18.46 11.74 9.63
CA ASN A 105 18.78 11.78 11.04
C ASN A 105 18.11 10.61 11.76
N ILE A 106 18.90 9.67 12.29
CA ILE A 106 18.39 8.45 12.93
C ILE A 106 17.57 8.74 14.18
N SER A 107 17.97 9.70 15.01
CA SER A 107 17.23 10.05 16.25
C SER A 107 15.86 10.60 15.91
N ARG A 108 15.76 11.48 14.90
CA ARG A 108 14.50 12.02 14.42
C ARG A 108 13.65 10.94 13.74
N TYR A 109 14.27 10.02 13.01
CA TYR A 109 13.57 8.90 12.38
C TYR A 109 12.90 7.98 13.41
N LEU A 110 13.62 7.64 14.48
CA LEU A 110 13.06 6.86 15.59
C LEU A 110 11.91 7.60 16.29
N ALA A 111 12.05 8.91 16.50
CA ALA A 111 10.98 9.73 17.06
C ALA A 111 9.76 9.80 16.12
N ALA A 112 9.96 9.88 14.80
CA ALA A 112 8.89 9.85 13.80
C ALA A 112 8.12 8.52 13.85
N ILE A 113 8.83 7.38 13.84
CA ILE A 113 8.23 6.04 13.97
C ILE A 113 7.38 5.94 15.25
N LEU A 114 7.91 6.38 16.39
CA LEU A 114 7.17 6.33 17.66
C LEU A 114 5.91 7.21 17.61
N SER A 115 6.01 8.40 17.03
CA SER A 115 4.87 9.31 16.88
C SER A 115 3.82 8.78 15.89
N ALA A 116 4.28 8.08 14.83
CA ALA A 116 3.41 7.48 13.83
C ALA A 116 2.80 6.13 14.26
N ALA A 117 3.25 5.52 15.36
CA ALA A 117 2.85 4.18 15.79
C ALA A 117 1.33 3.94 15.81
N PRO A 118 0.47 4.86 16.30
CA PRO A 118 -0.98 4.68 16.23
C PRO A 118 -1.51 4.59 14.79
N PHE A 119 -0.99 5.42 13.89
CA PHE A 119 -1.37 5.40 12.46
C PHE A 119 -0.85 4.15 11.77
N THR A 120 0.37 3.70 12.10
CA THR A 120 0.96 2.45 11.62
C THR A 120 0.07 1.25 11.98
N ALA A 121 -0.43 1.20 13.21
CA ALA A 121 -1.37 0.19 13.65
C ALA A 121 -2.69 0.23 12.84
N ILE A 122 -3.23 1.42 12.60
CA ILE A 122 -4.44 1.59 11.78
C ILE A 122 -4.19 1.14 10.33
N TYR A 123 -3.04 1.45 9.72
CA TYR A 123 -2.67 0.95 8.39
C TYR A 123 -2.62 -0.57 8.36
N ALA A 124 -1.98 -1.21 9.33
CA ALA A 124 -1.88 -2.66 9.41
C ALA A 124 -3.26 -3.32 9.53
N VAL A 125 -4.13 -2.80 10.40
CA VAL A 125 -5.51 -3.27 10.57
C VAL A 125 -6.32 -3.04 9.31
N SER A 126 -6.28 -1.83 8.74
CA SER A 126 -6.99 -1.46 7.51
C SER A 126 -6.63 -2.40 6.35
N ASN A 127 -5.34 -2.58 6.10
CA ASN A 127 -4.86 -3.46 5.04
C ASN A 127 -5.32 -4.90 5.25
N THR A 128 -5.27 -5.40 6.48
CA THR A 128 -5.72 -6.75 6.83
C THR A 128 -7.21 -6.92 6.57
N VAL A 129 -8.03 -6.00 7.06
CA VAL A 129 -9.49 -6.04 6.87
C VAL A 129 -9.83 -6.03 5.38
N PHE A 130 -9.32 -5.05 4.63
CA PHE A 130 -9.65 -4.91 3.22
C PHE A 130 -9.12 -6.08 2.37
N LEU A 131 -7.90 -6.57 2.63
CA LEU A 131 -7.37 -7.71 1.88
C LEU A 131 -8.15 -8.99 2.17
N LEU A 132 -8.47 -9.29 3.42
CA LEU A 132 -9.24 -10.49 3.76
C LEU A 132 -10.66 -10.47 3.21
N LEU A 133 -11.29 -9.29 3.17
CA LEU A 133 -12.64 -9.14 2.64
C LEU A 133 -12.67 -9.16 1.11
N PHE A 134 -11.73 -8.46 0.44
CA PHE A 134 -11.84 -8.16 -0.98
C PHE A 134 -10.93 -8.99 -1.89
N ALA A 135 -9.85 -9.63 -1.38
CA ALA A 135 -8.93 -10.36 -2.24
C ALA A 135 -9.60 -11.48 -3.03
N ARG A 136 -10.50 -12.24 -2.41
CA ARG A 136 -11.22 -13.33 -3.09
C ARG A 136 -12.30 -12.83 -4.06
N PRO A 137 -13.26 -11.95 -3.68
CA PRO A 137 -14.31 -11.53 -4.61
C PRO A 137 -13.76 -10.74 -5.79
N ILE A 138 -12.85 -9.78 -5.54
CA ILE A 138 -12.23 -9.00 -6.62
C ILE A 138 -11.33 -9.90 -7.47
N GLY A 139 -10.56 -10.80 -6.85
CA GLY A 139 -9.71 -11.75 -7.56
C GLY A 139 -10.47 -12.59 -8.58
N LYS A 140 -11.65 -13.11 -8.22
CA LYS A 140 -12.50 -13.86 -9.16
C LYS A 140 -12.94 -13.00 -10.37
N ILE A 141 -13.19 -11.72 -10.16
CA ILE A 141 -13.53 -10.79 -11.25
C ILE A 141 -12.32 -10.58 -12.17
N LEU A 142 -11.14 -10.35 -11.57
CA LEU A 142 -9.91 -10.13 -12.32
C LEU A 142 -9.49 -11.37 -13.12
N ASP A 143 -9.62 -12.59 -12.57
CA ASP A 143 -9.35 -13.82 -13.30
C ASP A 143 -10.28 -13.98 -14.52
N ARG A 144 -11.58 -13.67 -14.36
CA ARG A 144 -12.53 -13.69 -15.48
C ARG A 144 -12.15 -12.69 -16.58
N LEU A 145 -11.73 -11.48 -16.18
CA LEU A 145 -11.29 -10.47 -17.14
C LEU A 145 -10.04 -10.91 -17.89
N LYS A 146 -9.05 -11.49 -17.19
CA LYS A 146 -7.85 -12.07 -17.83
C LYS A 146 -8.21 -13.11 -18.87
N THR A 147 -9.09 -14.06 -18.52
CA THR A 147 -9.51 -15.11 -19.45
C THR A 147 -10.29 -14.54 -20.64
N LYS A 148 -11.17 -13.56 -20.40
CA LYS A 148 -12.01 -12.97 -21.46
C LYS A 148 -11.20 -12.14 -22.47
N TYR A 149 -10.18 -11.45 -22.02
CA TYR A 149 -9.39 -10.53 -22.86
C TYR A 149 -8.00 -11.04 -23.20
N ALA A 150 -7.67 -12.31 -22.85
CA ALA A 150 -6.38 -12.97 -23.10
C ALA A 150 -5.16 -12.15 -22.56
N LEU A 151 -5.30 -11.56 -21.35
CA LEU A 151 -4.27 -10.76 -20.67
C LEU A 151 -3.33 -11.62 -19.83
#